data_18b5120d3aab113ab104a9b2bbe3e0be
#
_entry.id   18b5120d3aab113ab104a9b2bbe3e0be
#
_cell.length_a   1.000
_cell.length_b   1.000
_cell.length_c   1.000
_cell.angle_alpha   90.00
_cell.angle_beta   90.00
_cell.angle_gamma   90.00
#
_symmetry.space_group_name_H-M   'P 1'
#
loop_
_entity.id
_entity.type
_entity.pdbx_description
1 polymer ?
#
loop_
_entity_poly.entity_id
_entity_poly.type
_entity_poly.pdbx_seq_one_letter_code
_entity_poly.pdbx_strand_id
1 'polypeptide(L)'
;MLEFVERLSRGEKLNAPELGQLLKSAAHDRNVLKLLRQYAVRTAREQFGLGVYIRGLIEVSSYCRQDCMYCGLRRSNRNAERYRLSADEIMRCAEEGYKLGFRTFVLQGGEDGTHTDRWLVDVIGTLRSTYPDVAITLSLGERSEESYRQLKEAGANRYLLRHETANSELYASLHPASRGLEHRLDCLRWLKKLGYQVGMGMMIGVKGQTIDDIAEDLALIAEMDCQMVGIGPFLPHKATP
;
A
#
# COMPACT_ATOMS: atom_id res chain seq x y z
N MET A 1 20.18 -20.77 -8.79
CA MET A 1 19.70 -19.94 -7.66
C MET A 1 20.66 -18.81 -7.33
N LEU A 2 21.96 -19.08 -7.14
CA LEU A 2 22.95 -18.02 -6.89
C LEU A 2 22.96 -16.96 -7.99
N GLU A 3 22.89 -17.37 -9.25
CA GLU A 3 22.78 -16.46 -10.41
C GLU A 3 21.59 -15.49 -10.28
N PHE A 4 20.40 -15.97 -9.87
CA PHE A 4 19.25 -15.08 -9.68
C PHE A 4 19.48 -14.05 -8.57
N VAL A 5 20.11 -14.46 -7.47
CA VAL A 5 20.46 -13.54 -6.38
C VAL A 5 21.49 -12.50 -6.85
N GLU A 6 22.48 -12.90 -7.64
CA GLU A 6 23.48 -11.99 -8.22
C GLU A 6 22.85 -11.01 -9.20
N ARG A 7 21.93 -11.46 -10.07
CA ARG A 7 21.19 -10.59 -10.99
C ARG A 7 20.37 -9.54 -10.22
N LEU A 8 19.61 -9.96 -9.20
CA LEU A 8 18.90 -9.02 -8.32
C LEU A 8 19.85 -8.03 -7.64
N SER A 9 21.02 -8.48 -7.19
CA SER A 9 22.01 -7.61 -6.52
C SER A 9 22.61 -6.53 -7.44
N ARG A 10 22.54 -6.73 -8.75
CA ARG A 10 22.90 -5.75 -9.78
C ARG A 10 21.76 -4.86 -10.23
N GLY A 11 20.55 -5.04 -9.63
CA GLY A 11 19.34 -4.30 -9.99
C GLY A 11 18.62 -4.85 -11.23
N GLU A 12 18.97 -6.05 -11.69
CA GLU A 12 18.27 -6.71 -12.79
C GLU A 12 16.92 -7.25 -12.31
N LYS A 13 15.89 -7.12 -13.15
CA LYS A 13 14.56 -7.67 -12.86
C LYS A 13 14.55 -9.16 -13.21
N LEU A 14 13.95 -9.95 -12.33
CA LEU A 14 13.59 -11.34 -12.62
C LEU A 14 12.12 -11.40 -13.06
N ASN A 15 11.79 -12.32 -13.96
CA ASN A 15 10.40 -12.60 -14.32
C ASN A 15 9.71 -13.47 -13.26
N ALA A 16 8.38 -13.62 -13.35
CA ALA A 16 7.63 -14.38 -12.36
C ALA A 16 8.07 -15.85 -12.20
N PRO A 17 8.34 -16.64 -13.28
CA PRO A 17 8.90 -17.98 -13.15
C PRO A 17 10.25 -18.03 -12.41
N GLU A 18 11.18 -17.10 -12.70
CA GLU A 18 12.48 -17.02 -12.02
C GLU A 18 12.31 -16.67 -10.54
N LEU A 19 11.42 -15.73 -10.22
CA LEU A 19 11.06 -15.38 -8.84
C LEU A 19 10.44 -16.55 -8.11
N GLY A 20 9.52 -17.29 -8.75
CA GLY A 20 8.91 -18.49 -8.17
C GLY A 20 9.93 -19.58 -7.83
N GLN A 21 10.89 -19.83 -8.72
CA GLN A 21 12.00 -20.76 -8.45
C GLN A 21 12.86 -20.29 -7.27
N LEU A 22 13.19 -19.01 -7.25
CA LEU A 22 14.00 -18.41 -6.17
C LEU A 22 13.29 -18.51 -4.82
N LEU A 23 12.00 -18.18 -4.75
CA LEU A 23 11.17 -18.27 -3.55
C LEU A 23 11.06 -19.70 -3.04
N LYS A 24 10.78 -20.67 -3.93
CA LYS A 24 10.74 -22.10 -3.60
C LYS A 24 12.08 -22.58 -3.03
N SER A 25 13.18 -22.15 -3.64
CA SER A 25 14.53 -22.48 -3.14
C SER A 25 14.81 -21.83 -1.78
N ALA A 26 14.52 -20.55 -1.60
CA ALA A 26 14.75 -19.83 -0.35
C ALA A 26 13.93 -20.38 0.84
N ALA A 27 12.77 -20.98 0.56
CA ALA A 27 11.95 -21.64 1.58
C ALA A 27 12.60 -22.88 2.18
N HIS A 28 13.49 -23.55 1.45
CA HIS A 28 14.12 -24.80 1.83
C HIS A 28 15.65 -24.74 2.00
N ASP A 29 16.31 -23.74 1.41
CA ASP A 29 17.76 -23.53 1.49
C ASP A 29 18.11 -22.27 2.28
N ARG A 30 18.59 -22.49 3.51
CA ARG A 30 19.02 -21.40 4.41
C ARG A 30 20.17 -20.56 3.85
N ASN A 31 21.01 -21.11 2.95
CA ASN A 31 22.10 -20.33 2.36
C ASN A 31 21.58 -19.35 1.34
N VAL A 32 20.60 -19.75 0.51
CA VAL A 32 19.92 -18.84 -0.43
C VAL A 32 19.22 -17.73 0.34
N LEU A 33 18.47 -18.06 1.39
CA LEU A 33 17.79 -17.08 2.23
C LEU A 33 18.78 -16.11 2.90
N LYS A 34 19.88 -16.62 3.43
CA LYS A 34 20.93 -15.81 4.06
C LYS A 34 21.55 -14.84 3.06
N LEU A 35 21.83 -15.30 1.84
CA LEU A 35 22.42 -14.48 0.79
C LEU A 35 21.45 -13.38 0.34
N LEU A 36 20.19 -13.70 0.08
CA LEU A 36 19.14 -12.72 -0.21
C LEU A 36 19.08 -11.63 0.87
N ARG A 37 19.07 -12.04 2.14
CA ARG A 37 19.05 -11.10 3.28
C ARG A 37 20.29 -10.20 3.31
N GLN A 38 21.47 -10.75 3.04
CA GLN A 38 22.72 -9.96 3.00
C GLN A 38 22.64 -8.87 1.93
N TYR A 39 22.22 -9.21 0.71
CA TYR A 39 22.07 -8.24 -0.37
C TYR A 39 20.97 -7.21 -0.07
N ALA A 40 19.82 -7.64 0.43
CA ALA A 40 18.75 -6.72 0.81
C ALA A 40 19.20 -5.69 1.87
N VAL A 41 19.91 -6.16 2.92
CA VAL A 41 20.47 -5.27 3.95
C VAL A 41 21.52 -4.31 3.37
N ARG A 42 22.38 -4.79 2.48
CA ARG A 42 23.37 -3.94 1.80
C ARG A 42 22.68 -2.85 1.00
N THR A 43 21.76 -3.22 0.13
CA THR A 43 21.01 -2.26 -0.71
C THR A 43 20.26 -1.22 0.15
N ALA A 44 19.58 -1.66 1.21
CA ALA A 44 18.90 -0.76 2.12
C ALA A 44 19.88 0.24 2.78
N ARG A 45 21.06 -0.22 3.20
CA ARG A 45 22.07 0.65 3.81
C ARG A 45 22.68 1.64 2.84
N GLU A 46 22.93 1.22 1.60
CA GLU A 46 23.44 2.08 0.53
C GLU A 46 22.44 3.20 0.19
N GLN A 47 21.13 2.92 0.23
CA GLN A 47 20.09 3.88 -0.11
C GLN A 47 19.67 4.77 1.07
N PHE A 48 19.59 4.23 2.28
CA PHE A 48 18.96 4.88 3.44
C PHE A 48 19.90 5.01 4.66
N GLY A 49 21.11 4.52 4.58
CA GLY A 49 22.01 4.45 5.73
C GLY A 49 21.48 3.50 6.81
N LEU A 50 21.60 3.92 8.08
CA LEU A 50 21.05 3.20 9.24
C LEU A 50 19.72 3.79 9.72
N GLY A 51 19.23 4.83 9.06
CA GLY A 51 18.00 5.53 9.46
C GLY A 51 16.75 4.74 9.15
N VAL A 52 15.76 4.85 10.05
CA VAL A 52 14.41 4.35 9.82
C VAL A 52 13.46 5.55 9.77
N TYR A 53 12.75 5.70 8.64
CA TYR A 53 11.78 6.77 8.48
C TYR A 53 10.48 6.41 9.19
N ILE A 54 10.12 7.16 10.22
CA ILE A 54 8.85 7.01 10.94
C ILE A 54 7.80 7.90 10.29
N ARG A 55 6.58 7.37 10.16
CA ARG A 55 5.44 8.07 9.55
C ARG A 55 4.31 8.19 10.57
N GLY A 56 3.70 9.36 10.66
CA GLY A 56 2.50 9.58 11.46
C GLY A 56 1.28 9.03 10.71
N LEU A 57 0.64 8.01 11.25
CA LEU A 57 -0.60 7.46 10.71
C LEU A 57 -1.79 8.16 11.37
N ILE A 58 -2.70 8.68 10.55
CA ILE A 58 -3.98 9.27 10.97
C ILE A 58 -5.08 8.45 10.30
N GLU A 59 -5.77 7.63 11.08
CA GLU A 59 -6.89 6.83 10.59
C GLU A 59 -8.16 7.68 10.57
N VAL A 60 -8.45 8.28 9.41
CA VAL A 60 -9.47 9.33 9.26
C VAL A 60 -10.91 8.81 9.34
N SER A 61 -11.12 7.53 9.01
CA SER A 61 -12.45 6.90 9.10
C SER A 61 -12.35 5.39 9.18
N SER A 62 -13.20 4.78 10.01
CA SER A 62 -13.44 3.34 10.05
C SER A 62 -14.61 2.89 9.17
N TYR A 63 -15.29 3.79 8.47
CA TYR A 63 -16.34 3.44 7.52
C TYR A 63 -15.73 2.99 6.17
N CYS A 64 -16.32 1.95 5.59
CA CYS A 64 -15.98 1.49 4.26
C CYS A 64 -17.22 1.00 3.53
N ARG A 65 -17.40 1.42 2.27
CA ARG A 65 -18.50 0.96 1.41
C ARG A 65 -18.21 -0.42 0.80
N GLN A 66 -16.96 -0.90 0.88
CA GLN A 66 -16.56 -2.19 0.34
C GLN A 66 -16.81 -3.34 1.32
N ASP A 67 -16.84 -4.55 0.78
CA ASP A 67 -17.11 -5.75 1.55
C ASP A 67 -16.04 -6.83 1.37
N CYS A 68 -14.77 -6.41 1.36
CA CYS A 68 -13.64 -7.30 1.17
C CYS A 68 -13.59 -8.39 2.24
N MET A 69 -13.32 -9.62 1.83
CA MET A 69 -13.45 -10.83 2.66
C MET A 69 -12.40 -10.92 3.78
N TYR A 70 -11.34 -10.14 3.69
CA TYR A 70 -10.21 -10.13 4.64
C TYR A 70 -10.24 -8.94 5.62
N CYS A 71 -11.12 -7.96 5.41
CA CYS A 71 -11.03 -6.68 6.11
C CYS A 71 -12.05 -6.58 7.27
N GLY A 72 -11.57 -6.31 8.48
CA GLY A 72 -12.43 -6.08 9.65
C GLY A 72 -13.32 -4.85 9.53
N LEU A 73 -12.98 -3.87 8.67
CA LEU A 73 -13.78 -2.68 8.40
C LEU A 73 -14.80 -2.88 7.27
N ARG A 74 -14.94 -4.07 6.74
CA ARG A 74 -15.93 -4.38 5.69
C ARG A 74 -17.33 -3.90 6.05
N ARG A 75 -18.10 -3.51 5.01
CA ARG A 75 -19.45 -2.93 5.18
C ARG A 75 -20.39 -3.81 6.01
N SER A 76 -20.36 -5.13 5.77
CA SER A 76 -21.25 -6.08 6.46
C SER A 76 -20.83 -6.39 7.90
N ASN A 77 -19.67 -5.96 8.38
CA ASN A 77 -19.32 -6.07 9.79
C ASN A 77 -20.07 -5.01 10.61
N ARG A 78 -21.20 -5.43 11.18
CA ARG A 78 -22.06 -4.58 12.03
C ARG A 78 -21.49 -4.34 13.43
N ASN A 79 -20.48 -5.11 13.83
CA ASN A 79 -19.85 -5.00 15.15
C ASN A 79 -18.60 -4.11 15.13
N ALA A 80 -18.19 -3.59 13.97
CA ALA A 80 -17.10 -2.65 13.90
C ALA A 80 -17.49 -1.31 14.52
N GLU A 81 -16.67 -0.82 15.43
CA GLU A 81 -16.78 0.54 15.92
C GLU A 81 -16.56 1.51 14.76
N ARG A 82 -17.52 2.42 14.56
CA ARG A 82 -17.53 3.32 13.42
C ARG A 82 -17.34 4.76 13.88
N TYR A 83 -16.32 5.40 13.32
CA TYR A 83 -16.01 6.80 13.55
C TYR A 83 -15.56 7.49 12.25
N ARG A 84 -15.61 8.80 12.26
CA ARG A 84 -15.01 9.71 11.28
C ARG A 84 -14.35 10.84 12.05
N LEU A 85 -13.11 11.13 11.71
CA LEU A 85 -12.45 12.33 12.22
C LEU A 85 -12.94 13.55 11.44
N SER A 86 -13.20 14.63 12.16
CA SER A 86 -13.38 15.94 11.58
C SER A 86 -12.07 16.53 11.05
N ALA A 87 -12.12 17.56 10.21
CA ALA A 87 -10.93 18.25 9.75
C ALA A 87 -10.08 18.78 10.92
N ASP A 88 -10.72 19.34 11.95
CA ASP A 88 -10.02 19.84 13.15
C ASP A 88 -9.32 18.72 13.95
N GLU A 89 -9.93 17.54 14.02
CA GLU A 89 -9.29 16.41 14.68
C GLU A 89 -8.08 15.90 13.89
N ILE A 90 -8.17 15.86 12.55
CA ILE A 90 -7.03 15.52 11.69
C ILE A 90 -5.91 16.54 11.88
N MET A 91 -6.23 17.82 11.89
CA MET A 91 -5.24 18.89 12.10
C MET A 91 -4.58 18.81 13.47
N ARG A 92 -5.33 18.50 14.53
CA ARG A 92 -4.74 18.28 15.88
C ARG A 92 -3.80 17.09 15.90
N CYS A 93 -4.17 15.96 15.27
CA CYS A 93 -3.29 14.80 15.14
C CYS A 93 -1.99 15.16 14.39
N ALA A 94 -2.12 15.96 13.32
CA ALA A 94 -0.96 16.42 12.55
C ALA A 94 -0.07 17.35 13.37
N GLU A 95 -0.65 18.28 14.15
CA GLU A 95 0.09 19.18 15.04
C GLU A 95 0.90 18.42 16.06
N GLU A 96 0.29 17.46 16.76
CA GLU A 96 0.97 16.62 17.74
C GLU A 96 2.09 15.78 17.10
N GLY A 97 1.79 15.16 15.94
CA GLY A 97 2.80 14.42 15.20
C GLY A 97 3.97 15.31 14.73
N TYR A 98 3.69 16.53 14.29
CA TYR A 98 4.72 17.47 13.85
C TYR A 98 5.64 17.90 15.01
N LYS A 99 5.07 18.17 16.20
CA LYS A 99 5.82 18.46 17.44
C LYS A 99 6.71 17.28 17.85
N LEU A 100 6.25 16.03 17.63
CA LEU A 100 7.01 14.81 17.86
C LEU A 100 8.10 14.54 16.79
N GLY A 101 8.20 15.38 15.77
CA GLY A 101 9.23 15.28 14.73
C GLY A 101 8.80 14.50 13.48
N PHE A 102 7.55 14.05 13.35
CA PHE A 102 7.09 13.43 12.12
C PHE A 102 7.10 14.43 10.95
N ARG A 103 7.57 13.95 9.79
CA ARG A 103 7.62 14.72 8.54
C ARG A 103 6.94 13.97 7.38
N THR A 104 6.18 12.96 7.72
CA THR A 104 5.27 12.27 6.80
C THR A 104 3.99 11.93 7.55
N PHE A 105 2.85 12.36 7.03
CA PHE A 105 1.53 11.94 7.50
C PHE A 105 0.86 11.03 6.49
N VAL A 106 0.26 9.95 6.97
CA VAL A 106 -0.52 9.02 6.19
C VAL A 106 -1.98 9.15 6.60
N LEU A 107 -2.81 9.70 5.75
CA LEU A 107 -4.26 9.72 5.92
C LEU A 107 -4.80 8.39 5.40
N GLN A 108 -5.22 7.53 6.31
CA GLN A 108 -5.72 6.21 6.00
C GLN A 108 -7.18 6.04 6.42
N GLY A 109 -7.93 5.28 5.67
CA GLY A 109 -9.32 4.93 6.00
C GLY A 109 -9.90 3.95 5.01
N GLY A 110 -11.13 3.49 5.31
CA GLY A 110 -11.92 2.78 4.32
C GLY A 110 -12.39 3.72 3.20
N GLU A 111 -12.99 3.16 2.16
CA GLU A 111 -13.67 3.94 1.12
C GLU A 111 -14.96 4.55 1.68
N ASP A 112 -14.84 5.67 2.36
CA ASP A 112 -15.94 6.39 2.97
C ASP A 112 -16.53 7.44 2.02
N GLY A 113 -17.77 7.23 1.59
CA GLY A 113 -18.46 8.17 0.67
C GLY A 113 -18.74 9.55 1.26
N THR A 114 -18.62 9.73 2.58
CA THR A 114 -18.79 11.03 3.25
C THR A 114 -17.55 11.91 3.05
N HIS A 115 -16.36 11.31 2.88
CA HIS A 115 -15.14 12.02 2.55
C HIS A 115 -15.12 12.35 1.06
N THR A 116 -15.89 13.36 0.66
CA THR A 116 -15.98 13.84 -0.71
C THR A 116 -14.63 14.40 -1.18
N ASP A 117 -14.43 14.48 -2.49
CA ASP A 117 -13.20 15.06 -3.06
C ASP A 117 -12.98 16.49 -2.58
N ARG A 118 -14.04 17.31 -2.53
CA ARG A 118 -13.96 18.69 -2.02
C ARG A 118 -13.46 18.73 -0.58
N TRP A 119 -14.06 17.92 0.31
CA TRP A 119 -13.64 17.86 1.71
C TRP A 119 -12.18 17.43 1.87
N LEU A 120 -11.76 16.41 1.11
CA LEU A 120 -10.37 15.97 1.12
C LEU A 120 -9.40 17.01 0.59
N VAL A 121 -9.77 17.71 -0.48
CA VAL A 121 -8.99 18.84 -1.04
C VAL A 121 -8.78 19.93 0.01
N ASP A 122 -9.84 20.29 0.73
CA ASP A 122 -9.77 21.31 1.79
C ASP A 122 -8.84 20.87 2.94
N VAL A 123 -8.98 19.61 3.41
CA VAL A 123 -8.11 19.05 4.46
C VAL A 123 -6.64 18.97 4.01
N ILE A 124 -6.38 18.45 2.82
CA ILE A 124 -5.02 18.31 2.28
C ILE A 124 -4.39 19.68 2.05
N GLY A 125 -5.15 20.64 1.50
CA GLY A 125 -4.70 22.01 1.28
C GLY A 125 -4.34 22.72 2.60
N THR A 126 -5.15 22.53 3.64
CA THR A 126 -4.85 23.03 4.99
C THR A 126 -3.60 22.41 5.58
N LEU A 127 -3.45 21.06 5.49
CA LEU A 127 -2.23 20.38 5.94
C LEU A 127 -1.00 20.89 5.17
N ARG A 128 -1.10 21.07 3.85
CA ARG A 128 0.01 21.54 3.01
C ARG A 128 0.42 22.96 3.34
N SER A 129 -0.55 23.86 3.54
CA SER A 129 -0.25 25.25 3.88
C SER A 129 0.33 25.40 5.29
N THR A 130 -0.14 24.59 6.25
CA THR A 130 0.32 24.65 7.64
C THR A 130 1.69 24.00 7.82
N TYR A 131 1.95 22.90 7.11
CA TYR A 131 3.19 22.09 7.22
C TYR A 131 3.80 21.86 5.83
N PRO A 132 4.45 22.86 5.22
CA PRO A 132 4.94 22.78 3.85
C PRO A 132 6.07 21.76 3.66
N ASP A 133 6.78 21.39 4.71
CA ASP A 133 7.90 20.47 4.71
C ASP A 133 7.49 18.98 4.92
N VAL A 134 6.21 18.70 5.17
CA VAL A 134 5.77 17.31 5.36
C VAL A 134 5.38 16.64 4.03
N ALA A 135 5.58 15.33 3.95
CA ALA A 135 5.00 14.51 2.90
C ALA A 135 3.60 14.03 3.30
N ILE A 136 2.61 14.28 2.47
CA ILE A 136 1.23 13.82 2.65
C ILE A 136 1.01 12.57 1.81
N THR A 137 0.74 11.47 2.47
CA THR A 137 0.41 10.16 1.87
C THR A 137 -1.07 9.87 2.07
N LEU A 138 -1.74 9.42 1.02
CA LEU A 138 -3.13 8.99 1.10
C LEU A 138 -3.22 7.46 0.98
N SER A 139 -4.13 6.86 1.72
CA SER A 139 -4.50 5.44 1.63
C SER A 139 -6.01 5.31 1.85
N LEU A 140 -6.79 5.75 0.86
CA LEU A 140 -8.24 5.96 0.94
C LEU A 140 -9.02 5.13 -0.09
N GLY A 141 -8.43 4.03 -0.57
CA GLY A 141 -9.03 3.11 -1.52
C GLY A 141 -9.05 3.64 -2.96
N GLU A 142 -9.98 3.12 -3.74
CA GLU A 142 -10.12 3.43 -5.16
C GLU A 142 -10.95 4.70 -5.38
N ARG A 143 -10.45 5.55 -6.29
CA ARG A 143 -11.13 6.78 -6.73
C ARG A 143 -11.02 6.94 -8.24
N SER A 144 -11.73 7.90 -8.80
CA SER A 144 -11.59 8.26 -10.22
C SER A 144 -10.24 8.95 -10.50
N GLU A 145 -9.78 8.92 -11.75
CA GLU A 145 -8.57 9.64 -12.18
C GLU A 145 -8.68 11.15 -11.85
N GLU A 146 -9.87 11.73 -12.03
CA GLU A 146 -10.15 13.12 -11.71
C GLU A 146 -10.03 13.40 -10.19
N SER A 147 -10.56 12.51 -9.34
CA SER A 147 -10.38 12.62 -7.90
C SER A 147 -8.89 12.60 -7.51
N TYR A 148 -8.13 11.65 -8.06
CA TYR A 148 -6.68 11.60 -7.81
C TYR A 148 -5.97 12.89 -8.25
N ARG A 149 -6.35 13.47 -9.39
CA ARG A 149 -5.79 14.73 -9.88
C ARG A 149 -6.04 15.87 -8.90
N GLN A 150 -7.28 16.04 -8.44
CA GLN A 150 -7.64 17.10 -7.49
C GLN A 150 -6.88 16.96 -6.17
N LEU A 151 -6.77 15.74 -5.63
CA LEU A 151 -6.02 15.51 -4.40
C LEU A 151 -4.52 15.77 -4.56
N LYS A 152 -3.96 15.47 -5.75
CA LYS A 152 -2.58 15.80 -6.09
C LYS A 152 -2.33 17.31 -6.11
N GLU A 153 -3.20 18.03 -6.78
CA GLU A 153 -3.14 19.49 -6.89
C GLU A 153 -3.30 20.18 -5.53
N ALA A 154 -4.11 19.62 -4.64
CA ALA A 154 -4.24 20.07 -3.25
C ALA A 154 -2.97 19.87 -2.42
N GLY A 155 -2.01 19.05 -2.86
CA GLY A 155 -0.72 18.89 -2.21
C GLY A 155 -0.38 17.50 -1.72
N ALA A 156 -1.17 16.47 -2.06
CA ALA A 156 -0.80 15.10 -1.76
C ALA A 156 0.43 14.65 -2.57
N ASN A 157 1.39 14.03 -1.90
CA ASN A 157 2.66 13.60 -2.53
C ASN A 157 2.61 12.13 -2.94
N ARG A 158 1.99 11.28 -2.11
CA ARG A 158 2.05 9.82 -2.20
C ARG A 158 0.66 9.22 -2.10
N TYR A 159 0.48 8.08 -2.74
CA TYR A 159 -0.74 7.30 -2.59
C TYR A 159 -0.39 5.81 -2.42
N LEU A 160 -0.91 5.19 -1.37
CA LEU A 160 -0.78 3.76 -1.12
C LEU A 160 -2.08 3.06 -1.49
N LEU A 161 -2.03 2.19 -2.49
CA LEU A 161 -3.14 1.36 -2.93
C LEU A 161 -2.62 -0.06 -3.18
N ARG A 162 -2.82 -0.95 -2.22
CA ARG A 162 -2.35 -2.33 -2.34
C ARG A 162 -3.17 -3.06 -3.41
N HIS A 163 -2.49 -3.75 -4.34
CA HIS A 163 -3.17 -4.56 -5.34
C HIS A 163 -3.70 -5.88 -4.78
N GLU A 164 -3.16 -6.33 -3.65
CA GLU A 164 -3.44 -7.51 -2.83
C GLU A 164 -3.05 -8.83 -3.48
N THR A 165 -3.30 -9.02 -4.76
CA THR A 165 -2.78 -10.11 -5.60
C THR A 165 -2.93 -9.78 -7.09
N ALA A 166 -2.01 -10.25 -7.93
CA ALA A 166 -2.08 -10.17 -9.39
C ALA A 166 -2.91 -11.30 -10.01
N ASN A 167 -3.19 -12.36 -9.24
CA ASN A 167 -4.04 -13.46 -9.69
C ASN A 167 -5.52 -13.03 -9.66
N SER A 168 -6.16 -12.99 -10.83
CA SER A 168 -7.54 -12.49 -10.97
C SER A 168 -8.58 -13.35 -10.27
N GLU A 169 -8.39 -14.66 -10.19
CA GLU A 169 -9.31 -15.59 -9.51
C GLU A 169 -9.19 -15.41 -7.99
N LEU A 170 -7.95 -15.35 -7.49
CA LEU A 170 -7.69 -15.08 -6.07
C LEU A 170 -8.22 -13.70 -5.69
N TYR A 171 -7.99 -12.67 -6.51
CA TYR A 171 -8.52 -11.33 -6.31
C TYR A 171 -10.06 -11.33 -6.20
N ALA A 172 -10.74 -12.02 -7.13
CA ALA A 172 -12.19 -12.14 -7.12
C ALA A 172 -12.72 -12.87 -5.87
N SER A 173 -11.96 -13.81 -5.31
CA SER A 173 -12.32 -14.49 -4.05
C SER A 173 -12.21 -13.59 -2.81
N LEU A 174 -11.38 -12.56 -2.88
CA LEU A 174 -11.09 -11.65 -1.77
C LEU A 174 -11.94 -10.37 -1.79
N HIS A 175 -12.49 -10.01 -2.95
CA HIS A 175 -13.16 -8.73 -3.15
C HIS A 175 -14.61 -8.91 -3.62
N PRO A 176 -15.49 -7.90 -3.40
CA PRO A 176 -16.83 -7.92 -3.96
C PRO A 176 -16.81 -8.00 -5.50
N ALA A 177 -17.79 -8.70 -6.08
CA ALA A 177 -17.90 -8.87 -7.54
C ALA A 177 -17.96 -7.54 -8.34
N SER A 178 -18.31 -6.43 -7.68
CA SER A 178 -18.29 -5.09 -8.29
C SER A 178 -16.89 -4.48 -8.41
N ARG A 179 -15.84 -5.17 -7.95
CA ARG A 179 -14.45 -4.70 -7.92
C ARG A 179 -13.54 -5.70 -8.61
N GLY A 180 -13.17 -5.39 -9.84
CA GLY A 180 -12.22 -6.20 -10.59
C GLY A 180 -10.78 -5.76 -10.37
N LEU A 181 -9.85 -6.71 -10.51
CA LEU A 181 -8.41 -6.44 -10.43
C LEU A 181 -7.97 -5.38 -11.45
N GLU A 182 -8.49 -5.44 -12.69
CA GLU A 182 -8.09 -4.49 -13.74
C GLU A 182 -8.38 -3.02 -13.34
N HIS A 183 -9.54 -2.76 -12.75
CA HIS A 183 -9.84 -1.41 -12.26
C HIS A 183 -8.86 -0.96 -11.15
N ARG A 184 -8.43 -1.89 -10.27
CA ARG A 184 -7.40 -1.61 -9.25
C ARG A 184 -6.07 -1.24 -9.90
N LEU A 185 -5.68 -1.96 -10.95
CA LEU A 185 -4.46 -1.67 -11.70
C LEU A 185 -4.56 -0.36 -12.47
N ASP A 186 -5.73 -0.02 -13.03
CA ASP A 186 -5.95 1.28 -13.66
C ASP A 186 -5.80 2.44 -12.65
N CYS A 187 -6.33 2.29 -11.44
CA CYS A 187 -6.10 3.27 -10.38
C CYS A 187 -4.59 3.51 -10.13
N LEU A 188 -3.80 2.44 -10.08
CA LEU A 188 -2.36 2.54 -9.89
C LEU A 188 -1.65 3.20 -11.07
N ARG A 189 -2.07 2.89 -12.32
CA ARG A 189 -1.58 3.54 -13.54
C ARG A 189 -1.89 5.03 -13.56
N TRP A 190 -3.12 5.44 -13.19
CA TRP A 190 -3.52 6.85 -13.06
C TRP A 190 -2.69 7.58 -12.00
N LEU A 191 -2.51 6.99 -10.83
CA LEU A 191 -1.68 7.56 -9.78
C LEU A 191 -0.24 7.81 -10.27
N LYS A 192 0.35 6.84 -10.98
CA LYS A 192 1.68 6.99 -11.56
C LYS A 192 1.73 8.09 -12.63
N LYS A 193 0.77 8.10 -13.56
CA LYS A 193 0.63 9.13 -14.61
C LYS A 193 0.50 10.55 -14.03
N LEU A 194 -0.19 10.69 -12.90
CA LEU A 194 -0.36 11.95 -12.19
C LEU A 194 0.85 12.37 -11.34
N GLY A 195 1.92 11.58 -11.33
CA GLY A 195 3.17 11.89 -10.64
C GLY A 195 3.13 11.71 -9.13
N TYR A 196 2.28 10.83 -8.62
CA TYR A 196 2.38 10.38 -7.24
C TYR A 196 3.60 9.46 -7.04
N GLN A 197 4.20 9.50 -5.86
CA GLN A 197 4.97 8.38 -5.37
C GLN A 197 4.00 7.25 -5.02
N VAL A 198 3.96 6.22 -5.85
CA VAL A 198 2.95 5.16 -5.73
C VAL A 198 3.41 4.08 -4.77
N GLY A 199 2.51 3.65 -3.91
CA GLY A 199 2.67 2.50 -3.04
C GLY A 199 1.77 1.35 -3.49
N MET A 200 2.36 0.17 -3.64
CA MET A 200 1.67 -1.08 -3.92
C MET A 200 1.87 -2.09 -2.78
N GLY A 201 1.31 -3.26 -2.92
CA GLY A 201 1.56 -4.33 -1.96
C GLY A 201 0.53 -5.44 -2.01
N MET A 202 0.80 -6.47 -1.21
CA MET A 202 0.03 -7.69 -1.17
C MET A 202 -0.03 -8.27 0.23
N MET A 203 -0.98 -9.17 0.46
CA MET A 203 -1.01 -10.03 1.64
C MET A 203 -0.32 -11.35 1.33
N ILE A 204 0.33 -11.94 2.34
CA ILE A 204 0.95 -13.26 2.24
C ILE A 204 0.19 -14.25 3.12
N GLY A 205 -0.17 -15.39 2.55
CA GLY A 205 -0.82 -16.49 3.28
C GLY A 205 -2.35 -16.42 3.29
N VAL A 206 -2.97 -15.73 2.33
CA VAL A 206 -4.41 -15.83 2.13
C VAL A 206 -4.78 -17.22 1.60
N LYS A 207 -5.99 -17.68 1.92
CA LYS A 207 -6.44 -19.01 1.50
C LYS A 207 -6.41 -19.15 -0.02
N GLY A 208 -5.75 -20.19 -0.51
CA GLY A 208 -5.60 -20.48 -1.94
C GLY A 208 -4.38 -19.85 -2.60
N GLN A 209 -3.68 -18.94 -1.93
CA GLN A 209 -2.46 -18.32 -2.47
C GLN A 209 -1.32 -19.33 -2.59
N THR A 210 -0.64 -19.32 -3.71
CA THR A 210 0.53 -20.15 -4.02
C THR A 210 1.82 -19.31 -4.03
N ILE A 211 2.97 -19.97 -4.07
CA ILE A 211 4.26 -19.28 -4.26
C ILE A 211 4.33 -18.62 -5.64
N ASP A 212 3.68 -19.20 -6.64
CA ASP A 212 3.67 -18.64 -7.99
C ASP A 212 2.82 -17.35 -8.04
N ASP A 213 1.71 -17.26 -7.30
CA ASP A 213 0.95 -16.02 -7.13
C ASP A 213 1.82 -14.92 -6.49
N ILE A 214 2.60 -15.26 -5.46
CA ILE A 214 3.53 -14.31 -4.82
C ILE A 214 4.61 -13.84 -5.80
N ALA A 215 5.08 -14.74 -6.67
CA ALA A 215 6.06 -14.39 -7.70
C ALA A 215 5.48 -13.45 -8.76
N GLU A 216 4.24 -13.66 -9.17
CA GLU A 216 3.51 -12.76 -10.08
C GLU A 216 3.30 -11.39 -9.43
N ASP A 217 2.92 -11.35 -8.16
CA ASP A 217 2.78 -10.11 -7.38
C ASP A 217 4.09 -9.31 -7.35
N LEU A 218 5.22 -9.98 -7.09
CA LEU A 218 6.53 -9.33 -7.07
C LEU A 218 6.96 -8.84 -8.46
N ALA A 219 6.67 -9.61 -9.53
CA ALA A 219 6.94 -9.20 -10.90
C ALA A 219 6.11 -7.97 -11.27
N LEU A 220 4.83 -7.93 -10.93
CA LEU A 220 3.96 -6.79 -11.14
C LEU A 220 4.47 -5.54 -10.40
N ILE A 221 4.90 -5.66 -9.14
CA ILE A 221 5.48 -4.57 -8.37
C ILE A 221 6.73 -4.02 -9.07
N ALA A 222 7.58 -4.90 -9.60
CA ALA A 222 8.79 -4.51 -10.32
C ALA A 222 8.47 -3.86 -11.67
N GLU A 223 7.44 -4.33 -12.39
CA GLU A 223 6.96 -3.74 -13.64
C GLU A 223 6.41 -2.33 -13.41
N MET A 224 5.56 -2.19 -12.40
CA MET A 224 4.95 -0.92 -12.03
C MET A 224 5.94 0.10 -11.49
N ASP A 225 7.16 -0.31 -11.15
CA ASP A 225 8.23 0.59 -10.68
C ASP A 225 7.73 1.54 -9.59
N CYS A 226 7.13 0.98 -8.54
CA CYS A 226 6.54 1.75 -7.44
C CYS A 226 7.59 2.11 -6.38
N GLN A 227 7.39 3.24 -5.69
CA GLN A 227 8.33 3.78 -4.71
C GLN A 227 8.12 3.28 -3.29
N MET A 228 6.97 2.66 -3.02
CA MET A 228 6.62 2.10 -1.72
C MET A 228 6.04 0.71 -1.91
N VAL A 229 6.44 -0.23 -1.05
CA VAL A 229 5.92 -1.60 -1.08
C VAL A 229 5.47 -2.02 0.31
N GLY A 230 4.21 -2.41 0.44
CA GLY A 230 3.64 -2.91 1.68
C GLY A 230 3.32 -4.40 1.57
N ILE A 231 4.18 -5.25 2.11
CA ILE A 231 3.98 -6.70 2.15
C ILE A 231 3.84 -7.13 3.61
N GLY A 232 2.82 -7.89 3.92
CA GLY A 232 2.61 -8.38 5.28
C GLY A 232 1.83 -9.69 5.32
N PRO A 233 1.95 -10.45 6.41
CA PRO A 233 1.17 -11.66 6.58
C PRO A 233 -0.33 -11.33 6.67
N PHE A 234 -1.15 -12.22 6.12
CA PHE A 234 -2.58 -12.19 6.36
C PHE A 234 -2.87 -12.60 7.80
N LEU A 235 -3.53 -11.72 8.55
CA LEU A 235 -4.00 -12.00 9.89
C LEU A 235 -5.52 -12.10 9.86
N PRO A 236 -6.11 -13.29 10.07
CA PRO A 236 -7.57 -13.45 10.09
C PRO A 236 -8.23 -12.57 11.14
N HIS A 237 -9.31 -11.91 10.77
CA HIS A 237 -10.10 -11.12 11.69
C HIS A 237 -11.41 -11.85 12.02
N LYS A 238 -11.79 -11.89 13.31
CA LYS A 238 -12.97 -12.63 13.80
C LYS A 238 -14.31 -12.27 13.15
N ALA A 239 -14.39 -11.11 12.50
CA ALA A 239 -15.60 -10.62 11.83
C ALA A 239 -15.48 -10.70 10.29
N THR A 240 -14.57 -11.50 9.77
CA THR A 240 -14.47 -11.86 8.35
C THR A 240 -14.90 -13.31 8.13
N PRO A 241 -15.38 -13.67 6.91
CA PRO A 241 -15.76 -15.04 6.57
C PRO A 241 -14.64 -16.04 6.72
#